data_97921a2db56a2c6613e915476f398989
#
_entry.id   97921a2db56a2c6613e915476f398989
#
_cell.length_a   1.000
_cell.length_b   1.000
_cell.length_c   1.000
_cell.angle_alpha   90.00
_cell.angle_beta   90.00
_cell.angle_gamma   90.00
#
_symmetry.space_group_name_H-M   'P 1'
#
loop_
_entity.id
_entity.type
_entity.pdbx_description
1 polymer ?
#
loop_
_entity_poly.entity_id
_entity_poly.type
_entity_poly.pdbx_seq_one_letter_code
_entity_poly.pdbx_strand_id
1 'polypeptide(L)'
;MTIEQAFYFKIMLICGYSDELFEYIENTLNEQVSYEEVIVDLAFCGYNEKQMLSVLESYIRQKKEKVDNDVIIESIFNFLQNKYLDSETSVEALVKLMYRIGQLSDLNEERTEPWFTMMIFDELYEDAEEGYIDKDGYLAYLKSFIFERKYYNEFLFL
;
A
#
# COMPACT_ATOMS: atom_id res chain seq x y z
N MET A 1 6.00 -11.68 -13.17
CA MET A 1 5.85 -10.78 -11.96
C MET A 1 7.18 -10.11 -11.69
N THR A 2 7.20 -8.79 -11.53
CA THR A 2 8.41 -8.09 -11.08
C THR A 2 8.58 -8.19 -9.57
N ILE A 3 9.78 -7.90 -9.05
CA ILE A 3 10.01 -7.90 -7.61
C ILE A 3 9.23 -6.79 -6.90
N GLU A 4 9.05 -5.64 -7.54
CA GLU A 4 8.26 -4.52 -7.04
C GLU A 4 6.77 -4.88 -6.93
N GLN A 5 6.22 -5.58 -7.94
CA GLN A 5 4.86 -6.11 -7.88
C GLN A 5 4.69 -7.10 -6.73
N ALA A 6 5.67 -7.98 -6.49
CA ALA A 6 5.61 -8.93 -5.38
C ALA A 6 5.63 -8.22 -4.02
N PHE A 7 6.46 -7.18 -3.84
CA PHE A 7 6.45 -6.35 -2.63
C PHE A 7 5.12 -5.63 -2.43
N TYR A 8 4.57 -5.02 -3.50
CA TYR A 8 3.28 -4.35 -3.44
C TYR A 8 2.17 -5.32 -3.03
N PHE A 9 2.06 -6.47 -3.68
CA PHE A 9 1.04 -7.47 -3.35
C PHE A 9 1.21 -8.04 -1.95
N LYS A 10 2.45 -8.23 -1.48
CA LYS A 10 2.73 -8.64 -0.10
C LYS A 10 2.14 -7.62 0.89
N ILE A 11 2.42 -6.33 0.70
CA ILE A 11 1.88 -5.26 1.56
C ILE A 11 0.36 -5.26 1.53
N MET A 12 -0.24 -5.33 0.35
CA MET A 12 -1.70 -5.34 0.19
C MET A 12 -2.35 -6.56 0.86
N LEU A 13 -1.80 -7.76 0.72
CA LEU A 13 -2.29 -8.96 1.39
C LEU A 13 -2.28 -8.83 2.92
N ILE A 14 -1.20 -8.31 3.49
CA ILE A 14 -1.09 -8.10 4.95
C ILE A 14 -2.13 -7.07 5.42
N CYS A 15 -2.47 -6.10 4.58
CA CYS A 15 -3.51 -5.11 4.86
C CYS A 15 -4.95 -5.63 4.62
N GLY A 16 -5.11 -6.86 4.12
CA GLY A 16 -6.41 -7.47 3.84
C GLY A 16 -7.01 -7.11 2.47
N TYR A 17 -6.18 -6.69 1.53
CA TYR A 17 -6.57 -6.35 0.16
C TYR A 17 -5.93 -7.33 -0.83
N SER A 18 -6.70 -8.33 -1.26
CA SER A 18 -6.22 -9.42 -2.12
C SER A 18 -6.74 -9.34 -3.56
N ASP A 19 -7.75 -8.50 -3.83
CA ASP A 19 -8.46 -8.49 -5.11
C ASP A 19 -7.54 -8.20 -6.31
N GLU A 20 -6.65 -7.23 -6.19
CA GLU A 20 -5.71 -6.89 -7.27
C GLU A 20 -4.73 -8.03 -7.58
N LEU A 21 -4.29 -8.78 -6.56
CA LEU A 21 -3.45 -9.96 -6.76
C LEU A 21 -4.21 -11.06 -7.47
N PHE A 22 -5.46 -11.31 -7.08
CA PHE A 22 -6.31 -12.33 -7.73
C PHE A 22 -6.54 -11.98 -9.20
N GLU A 23 -6.92 -10.74 -9.48
CA GLU A 23 -7.09 -10.25 -10.84
C GLU A 23 -5.79 -10.37 -11.67
N TYR A 24 -4.65 -10.01 -11.08
CA TYR A 24 -3.35 -10.13 -11.73
C TYR A 24 -3.04 -11.59 -12.13
N ILE A 25 -3.28 -12.55 -11.22
CA ILE A 25 -3.07 -13.97 -11.48
C ILE A 25 -3.99 -14.45 -12.60
N GLU A 26 -5.29 -14.16 -12.50
CA GLU A 26 -6.30 -14.57 -13.50
C GLU A 26 -5.98 -13.99 -14.88
N ASN A 27 -5.66 -12.71 -14.98
CA ASN A 27 -5.29 -12.08 -16.25
C ASN A 27 -4.02 -12.70 -16.84
N THR A 28 -3.00 -12.94 -16.00
CA THR A 28 -1.75 -13.57 -16.47
C THR A 28 -1.99 -14.98 -17.00
N LEU A 29 -2.81 -15.77 -16.32
CA LEU A 29 -3.14 -17.14 -16.76
C LEU A 29 -3.96 -17.16 -18.06
N ASN A 30 -4.79 -16.15 -18.28
CA ASN A 30 -5.62 -16.07 -19.50
C ASN A 30 -4.85 -15.54 -20.72
N GLU A 31 -3.83 -14.72 -20.53
CA GLU A 31 -3.14 -14.00 -21.61
C GLU A 31 -1.84 -14.67 -22.07
N GLN A 32 -1.23 -15.54 -21.26
CA GLN A 32 0.08 -16.12 -21.54
C GLN A 32 0.01 -17.61 -21.92
N VAL A 33 0.90 -18.03 -22.80
CA VAL A 33 1.06 -19.44 -23.21
C VAL A 33 1.99 -20.21 -22.25
N SER A 34 2.92 -19.49 -21.61
CA SER A 34 3.83 -20.03 -20.58
C SER A 34 3.89 -19.10 -19.40
N TYR A 35 3.97 -19.66 -18.19
CA TYR A 35 3.91 -18.91 -16.95
C TYR A 35 5.22 -19.03 -16.17
N GLU A 36 5.57 -17.95 -15.46
CA GLU A 36 6.60 -18.00 -14.45
C GLU A 36 6.14 -18.91 -13.28
N GLU A 37 7.09 -19.62 -12.67
CA GLU A 37 6.83 -20.55 -11.55
C GLU A 37 6.03 -19.89 -10.42
N VAL A 38 6.36 -18.64 -10.07
CA VAL A 38 5.64 -17.88 -9.02
C VAL A 38 4.14 -17.69 -9.32
N ILE A 39 3.77 -17.51 -10.60
CA ILE A 39 2.35 -17.39 -10.98
C ILE A 39 1.62 -18.72 -10.80
N VAL A 40 2.27 -19.81 -11.17
CA VAL A 40 1.74 -21.17 -10.99
C VAL A 40 1.57 -21.48 -9.50
N ASP A 41 2.56 -21.18 -8.69
CA ASP A 41 2.52 -21.39 -7.23
C ASP A 41 1.41 -20.59 -6.58
N LEU A 42 1.24 -19.32 -6.95
CA LEU A 42 0.16 -18.47 -6.47
C LEU A 42 -1.22 -18.99 -6.88
N ALA A 43 -1.37 -19.46 -8.11
CA ALA A 43 -2.62 -20.07 -8.59
C ALA A 43 -2.99 -21.34 -7.81
N PHE A 44 -2.00 -22.15 -7.46
CA PHE A 44 -2.21 -23.37 -6.65
C PHE A 44 -2.60 -23.06 -5.19
N CYS A 45 -2.38 -21.86 -4.70
CA CYS A 45 -2.83 -21.46 -3.35
C CYS A 45 -4.36 -21.36 -3.23
N GLY A 46 -5.12 -21.26 -4.33
CA GLY A 46 -6.58 -21.30 -4.35
C GLY A 46 -7.23 -20.25 -3.43
N TYR A 47 -6.87 -18.99 -3.53
CA TYR A 47 -7.36 -17.88 -2.69
C TYR A 47 -6.98 -17.97 -1.19
N ASN A 48 -6.07 -18.85 -0.81
CA ASN A 48 -5.54 -18.87 0.55
C ASN A 48 -4.47 -17.78 0.73
N GLU A 49 -4.88 -16.64 1.26
CA GLU A 49 -4.02 -15.45 1.42
C GLU A 49 -2.74 -15.74 2.22
N LYS A 50 -2.80 -16.58 3.25
CA LYS A 50 -1.63 -16.94 4.05
C LYS A 50 -0.61 -17.75 3.25
N GLN A 51 -1.07 -18.67 2.39
CA GLN A 51 -0.19 -19.41 1.51
C GLN A 51 0.38 -18.52 0.41
N MET A 52 -0.44 -17.64 -0.17
CA MET A 52 0.00 -16.66 -1.16
C MET A 52 1.07 -15.71 -0.61
N LEU A 53 0.90 -15.25 0.62
CA LEU A 53 1.91 -14.43 1.32
C LEU A 53 3.25 -15.18 1.43
N SER A 54 3.21 -16.45 1.81
CA SER A 54 4.42 -17.30 1.90
C SER A 54 5.11 -17.47 0.55
N VAL A 55 4.34 -17.63 -0.53
CA VAL A 55 4.88 -17.70 -1.91
C VAL A 55 5.55 -16.41 -2.30
N LEU A 56 4.90 -15.25 -2.08
CA LEU A 56 5.48 -13.94 -2.37
C LEU A 56 6.76 -13.68 -1.59
N GLU A 57 6.79 -13.99 -0.29
CA GLU A 57 7.98 -13.84 0.55
C GLU A 57 9.15 -14.72 0.09
N SER A 58 8.84 -15.94 -0.34
CA SER A 58 9.84 -16.85 -0.89
C SER A 58 10.41 -16.31 -2.21
N TYR A 59 9.53 -15.83 -3.10
CA TYR A 59 9.93 -15.24 -4.37
C TYR A 59 10.82 -14.01 -4.18
N ILE A 60 10.44 -13.09 -3.29
CA ILE A 60 11.22 -11.90 -2.95
C ILE A 60 12.62 -12.29 -2.44
N ARG A 61 12.71 -13.27 -1.54
CA ARG A 61 14.00 -13.74 -1.00
C ARG A 61 14.91 -14.39 -2.04
N GLN A 62 14.34 -15.05 -3.03
CA GLN A 62 15.10 -15.71 -4.10
C GLN A 62 15.63 -14.72 -5.15
N LYS A 63 14.90 -13.63 -5.37
CA LYS A 63 15.30 -12.56 -6.29
C LYS A 63 16.37 -11.70 -5.62
N LYS A 64 17.60 -11.76 -6.12
CA LYS A 64 18.73 -10.92 -5.66
C LYS A 64 18.85 -9.62 -6.46
N GLU A 65 17.74 -9.15 -7.00
CA GLU A 65 17.67 -7.93 -7.80
C GLU A 65 17.54 -6.70 -6.90
N LYS A 66 18.04 -5.57 -7.38
CA LYS A 66 17.81 -4.29 -6.70
C LYS A 66 16.35 -3.89 -6.89
N VAL A 67 15.69 -3.61 -5.77
CA VAL A 67 14.30 -3.17 -5.75
C VAL A 67 14.22 -1.68 -6.06
N ASP A 68 13.32 -1.29 -6.96
CA ASP A 68 12.99 0.11 -7.20
C ASP A 68 11.84 0.53 -6.28
N ASN A 69 12.19 1.22 -5.20
CA ASN A 69 11.22 1.68 -4.20
C ASN A 69 10.21 2.67 -4.77
N ASP A 70 10.59 3.48 -5.76
CA ASP A 70 9.70 4.47 -6.36
C ASP A 70 8.54 3.80 -7.08
N VAL A 71 8.77 2.65 -7.72
CA VAL A 71 7.71 1.86 -8.38
C VAL A 71 6.70 1.32 -7.36
N ILE A 72 7.17 0.85 -6.20
CA ILE A 72 6.29 0.37 -5.12
C ILE A 72 5.48 1.52 -4.55
N ILE A 73 6.12 2.64 -4.27
CA ILE A 73 5.48 3.86 -3.75
C ILE A 73 4.40 4.34 -4.71
N GLU A 74 4.68 4.38 -6.02
CA GLU A 74 3.72 4.75 -7.05
C GLU A 74 2.47 3.86 -7.01
N SER A 75 2.65 2.55 -6.93
CA SER A 75 1.55 1.58 -6.85
C SER A 75 0.70 1.80 -5.60
N ILE A 76 1.33 2.05 -4.46
CA ILE A 76 0.64 2.35 -3.20
C ILE A 76 -0.17 3.64 -3.30
N PHE A 77 0.40 4.71 -3.85
CA PHE A 77 -0.33 5.97 -4.01
C PHE A 77 -1.51 5.84 -4.97
N ASN A 78 -1.38 5.10 -6.06
CA ASN A 78 -2.50 4.81 -6.95
C ASN A 78 -3.64 4.08 -6.21
N PHE A 79 -3.30 3.11 -5.37
CA PHE A 79 -4.26 2.42 -4.53
C PHE A 79 -4.94 3.37 -3.53
N LEU A 80 -4.18 4.22 -2.82
CA LEU A 80 -4.72 5.19 -1.87
C LEU A 80 -5.63 6.23 -2.55
N GLN A 81 -5.28 6.68 -3.76
CA GLN A 81 -6.14 7.57 -4.56
C GLN A 81 -7.48 6.94 -4.88
N ASN A 82 -7.49 5.68 -5.29
CA ASN A 82 -8.73 4.94 -5.55
C ASN A 82 -9.57 4.79 -4.27
N LYS A 83 -8.93 4.50 -3.13
CA LYS A 83 -9.62 4.41 -1.84
C LYS A 83 -10.17 5.76 -1.37
N TYR A 84 -9.45 6.85 -1.59
CA TYR A 84 -9.92 8.20 -1.28
C TYR A 84 -11.16 8.59 -2.09
N LEU A 85 -11.21 8.19 -3.37
CA LEU A 85 -12.33 8.48 -4.27
C LEU A 85 -13.51 7.51 -4.09
N ASP A 86 -13.32 6.41 -3.40
CA ASP A 86 -14.36 5.45 -3.08
C ASP A 86 -15.30 6.00 -1.99
N SER A 87 -16.57 6.21 -2.34
CA SER A 87 -17.57 6.76 -1.42
C SER A 87 -17.87 5.88 -0.21
N GLU A 88 -17.52 4.60 -0.25
CA GLU A 88 -17.73 3.65 0.84
C GLU A 88 -16.55 3.61 1.82
N THR A 89 -15.41 4.17 1.45
CA THR A 89 -14.24 4.26 2.31
C THR A 89 -14.30 5.52 3.17
N SER A 90 -14.41 5.37 4.50
CA SER A 90 -14.35 6.49 5.42
C SER A 90 -12.93 7.05 5.57
N VAL A 91 -12.82 8.32 5.99
CA VAL A 91 -11.51 8.94 6.28
C VAL A 91 -10.79 8.14 7.39
N GLU A 92 -11.50 7.72 8.44
CA GLU A 92 -10.94 6.90 9.51
C GLU A 92 -10.36 5.59 8.99
N ALA A 93 -11.10 4.87 8.15
CA ALA A 93 -10.62 3.62 7.56
C ALA A 93 -9.39 3.84 6.66
N LEU A 94 -9.38 4.93 5.90
CA LEU A 94 -8.27 5.29 5.02
C LEU A 94 -6.99 5.61 5.80
N VAL A 95 -7.08 6.42 6.85
CA VAL A 95 -5.88 6.80 7.63
C VAL A 95 -5.33 5.63 8.46
N LYS A 96 -6.19 4.75 8.96
CA LYS A 96 -5.78 3.49 9.59
C LYS A 96 -5.07 2.55 8.62
N LEU A 97 -5.54 2.47 7.38
CA LEU A 97 -4.88 1.73 6.32
C LEU A 97 -3.50 2.32 6.00
N MET A 98 -3.41 3.65 5.87
CA MET A 98 -2.14 4.35 5.64
C MET A 98 -1.14 4.10 6.77
N TYR A 99 -1.57 4.15 8.02
CA TYR A 99 -0.75 3.82 9.19
C TYR A 99 -0.19 2.39 9.10
N ARG A 100 -1.05 1.44 8.78
CA ARG A 100 -0.65 0.03 8.64
C ARG A 100 0.35 -0.18 7.51
N ILE A 101 0.14 0.44 6.35
CA ILE A 101 1.08 0.42 5.23
C ILE A 101 2.44 1.01 5.66
N GLY A 102 2.42 2.15 6.33
CA GLY A 102 3.63 2.80 6.81
C GLY A 102 4.43 1.95 7.80
N GLN A 103 3.75 1.20 8.67
CA GLN A 103 4.42 0.29 9.61
C GLN A 103 5.00 -0.96 8.95
N LEU A 104 4.35 -1.47 7.91
CA LEU A 104 4.68 -2.75 7.28
C LEU A 104 5.69 -2.62 6.15
N SER A 105 6.04 -1.40 5.75
CA SER A 105 7.01 -1.23 4.69
C SER A 105 8.39 -1.69 5.18
N ASP A 106 8.83 -2.86 4.72
CA ASP A 106 10.21 -3.34 4.91
C ASP A 106 11.25 -2.37 4.31
N LEU A 107 10.76 -1.34 3.63
CA LEU A 107 11.52 -0.24 3.05
C LEU A 107 11.78 0.90 4.05
N ASN A 108 11.14 0.85 5.22
CA ASN A 108 11.20 1.91 6.24
C ASN A 108 12.32 1.65 7.25
N GLU A 109 13.56 1.70 6.80
CA GLU A 109 14.72 1.48 7.68
C GLU A 109 14.92 2.61 8.72
N GLU A 110 14.41 3.86 8.48
CA GLU A 110 14.69 5.04 9.32
C GLU A 110 13.55 6.07 9.36
N ARG A 111 12.28 5.70 9.42
CA ARG A 111 11.15 6.65 9.40
C ARG A 111 11.23 7.62 8.23
N THR A 112 11.52 7.10 7.04
CA THR A 112 11.63 7.89 5.81
C THR A 112 10.25 8.21 5.23
N GLU A 113 10.20 9.22 4.36
CA GLU A 113 9.01 9.52 3.59
C GLU A 113 8.80 8.52 2.44
N PRO A 114 7.58 8.19 2.07
CA PRO A 114 6.28 8.72 2.56
C PRO A 114 5.74 8.03 3.83
N TRP A 115 6.41 7.03 4.33
CA TRP A 115 5.95 6.14 5.41
C TRP A 115 5.67 6.89 6.70
N PHE A 116 6.56 7.81 7.05
CA PHE A 116 6.40 8.65 8.23
C PHE A 116 5.13 9.51 8.17
N THR A 117 4.90 10.19 7.04
CA THR A 117 3.69 11.00 6.85
C THR A 117 2.43 10.14 6.86
N MET A 118 2.45 8.92 6.30
CA MET A 118 1.31 8.00 6.37
C MET A 118 0.89 7.68 7.81
N MET A 119 1.86 7.49 8.70
CA MET A 119 1.56 7.18 10.11
C MET A 119 1.02 8.39 10.86
N ILE A 120 1.51 9.59 10.57
CA ILE A 120 1.07 10.83 11.23
C ILE A 120 -0.41 11.12 11.01
N PHE A 121 -0.97 10.79 9.87
CA PHE A 121 -2.41 11.02 9.61
C PHE A 121 -3.32 10.30 10.60
N ASP A 122 -2.99 9.09 11.02
CA ASP A 122 -3.77 8.38 12.03
C ASP A 122 -3.62 9.02 13.40
N GLU A 123 -2.42 9.46 13.79
CA GLU A 123 -2.16 10.16 15.05
C GLU A 123 -2.92 11.50 15.14
N LEU A 124 -3.02 12.24 14.03
CA LEU A 124 -3.71 13.53 13.97
C LEU A 124 -5.23 13.40 13.78
N TYR A 125 -5.73 12.23 13.42
CA TYR A 125 -7.14 12.03 13.11
C TYR A 125 -8.05 12.34 14.32
N GLU A 126 -7.70 11.80 15.48
CA GLU A 126 -8.48 12.03 16.71
C GLU A 126 -8.45 13.51 17.10
N ASP A 127 -7.30 14.17 17.01
CA ASP A 127 -7.16 15.60 17.28
C ASP A 127 -8.05 16.46 16.35
N ALA A 128 -8.19 16.05 15.09
CA ALA A 128 -9.08 16.71 14.14
C ALA A 128 -10.57 16.47 14.48
N GLU A 129 -10.94 15.25 14.86
CA GLU A 129 -12.31 14.91 15.25
C GLU A 129 -12.72 15.59 16.59
N GLU A 130 -11.79 15.75 17.54
CA GLU A 130 -12.01 16.42 18.81
C GLU A 130 -11.91 17.95 18.73
N GLY A 131 -11.48 18.50 17.59
CA GLY A 131 -11.38 19.93 17.33
C GLY A 131 -10.11 20.59 17.88
N TYR A 132 -9.10 19.82 18.27
CA TYR A 132 -7.78 20.35 18.66
C TYR A 132 -7.00 20.91 17.48
N ILE A 133 -7.23 20.38 16.29
CA ILE A 133 -6.73 20.93 15.02
C ILE A 133 -7.89 21.18 14.05
N ASP A 134 -7.69 22.09 13.10
CA ASP A 134 -8.71 22.42 12.12
C ASP A 134 -9.02 21.22 11.22
N LYS A 135 -10.27 20.76 11.25
CA LYS A 135 -10.70 19.57 10.49
C LYS A 135 -10.62 19.79 8.98
N ASP A 136 -11.01 20.97 8.50
CA ASP A 136 -10.95 21.27 7.07
C ASP A 136 -9.49 21.34 6.58
N GLY A 137 -8.61 21.91 7.39
CA GLY A 137 -7.17 21.93 7.14
C GLY A 137 -6.57 20.52 7.11
N TYR A 138 -6.96 19.67 8.05
CA TYR A 138 -6.54 18.27 8.09
C TYR A 138 -6.97 17.49 6.81
N LEU A 139 -8.23 17.65 6.39
CA LEU A 139 -8.74 17.01 5.19
C LEU A 139 -8.07 17.53 3.91
N ALA A 140 -7.81 18.83 3.84
CA ALA A 140 -7.07 19.42 2.73
C ALA A 140 -5.62 18.90 2.67
N TYR A 141 -4.99 18.73 3.82
CA TYR A 141 -3.66 18.13 3.92
C TYR A 141 -3.66 16.67 3.46
N LEU A 142 -4.60 15.85 3.92
CA LEU A 142 -4.74 14.45 3.51
C LEU A 142 -4.87 14.34 1.98
N LYS A 143 -5.72 15.16 1.38
CA LYS A 143 -5.88 15.22 -0.07
C LYS A 143 -4.59 15.60 -0.79
N SER A 144 -3.88 16.62 -0.31
CA SER A 144 -2.61 17.05 -0.88
C SER A 144 -1.53 16.00 -0.77
N PHE A 145 -1.49 15.24 0.32
CA PHE A 145 -0.58 14.11 0.46
C PHE A 145 -0.87 13.02 -0.58
N ILE A 146 -2.12 12.58 -0.68
CA ILE A 146 -2.52 11.46 -1.55
C ILE A 146 -2.35 11.81 -3.05
N PHE A 147 -2.70 13.02 -3.46
CA PHE A 147 -2.70 13.41 -4.88
C PHE A 147 -1.47 14.19 -5.32
N GLU A 148 -0.80 14.92 -4.43
CA GLU A 148 0.33 15.78 -4.75
C GLU A 148 1.63 15.34 -4.05
N ARG A 149 1.58 14.30 -3.19
CA ARG A 149 2.73 13.80 -2.40
C ARG A 149 3.42 14.86 -1.56
N LYS A 150 2.63 15.74 -0.94
CA LYS A 150 3.14 16.70 0.02
C LYS A 150 3.32 16.04 1.38
N TYR A 151 4.54 16.02 1.88
CA TYR A 151 4.92 15.35 3.12
C TYR A 151 4.75 16.26 4.33
N TYR A 152 4.73 15.69 5.54
CA TYR A 152 4.44 16.39 6.78
C TYR A 152 5.30 17.63 7.02
N ASN A 153 6.59 17.58 6.70
CA ASN A 153 7.51 18.70 6.87
C ASN A 153 7.21 19.94 5.99
N GLU A 154 6.34 19.80 4.99
CA GLU A 154 5.87 20.88 4.12
C GLU A 154 4.65 21.62 4.71
N PHE A 155 4.10 21.14 5.83
CA PHE A 155 2.89 21.63 6.48
C PHE A 155 3.21 22.17 7.88
N LEU A 156 3.71 23.42 7.94
CA LEU A 156 4.11 24.07 9.19
C LEU A 156 2.94 24.53 10.07
N PHE A 157 1.72 24.39 9.62
CA PHE A 157 0.52 24.87 10.32
C PHE A 157 -0.20 23.78 11.15
N LEU A 158 0.31 22.56 11.16
CA LEU A 158 -0.23 21.46 11.97
C LEU A 158 0.36 21.43 13.39
#